data_2d96c7a7bc2a1ea78d4a1bf0b88a4260
#
_entry.id   2d96c7a7bc2a1ea78d4a1bf0b88a4260
#
_cell.length_a   1.000
_cell.length_b   1.000
_cell.length_c   1.000
_cell.angle_alpha   90.00
_cell.angle_beta   90.00
_cell.angle_gamma   90.00
#
_symmetry.space_group_name_H-M   'P 1'
#
loop_
_entity.id
_entity.type
_entity.pdbx_description
1 polymer ?
#
loop_
_entity_poly.entity_id
_entity_poly.type
_entity_poly.pdbx_seq_one_letter_code
_entity_poly.pdbx_strand_id
1 'polypeptide(L)'
;MKQLLAKVHERLGDLWWYSLMIFVACRSGDVIQAFIGLWLVPKYVGPEELGAVLPLQQLTSFLTVPLAVLATVFAKYVNTYATRGEYGKVKGFIRDVFAATAVLFALCIGGAYLIMPFFYERLRIASGSLTLLILLCGLATNVSTVVTSAQQGLKRFKTLSAMNIISAPIRLVTLLVAMPYRALSGYLLGQTTPPATTSLLSVLDIRKALKDHAPDAAWRRDLPEIGRYLAPFAVCTLVGTFAGTMTATVYRQRLPEAESAAYYMLTRFSDMVGFVSASFALILFPLASEAHERGRENRRLLGQTVLATLGGGVLLALAFALAARPLFALTETWRAYLPYVYLLPILTFSNGFGLSAGAIANYELACGRFGALALMVLLNLAYAALLIAFTGYEAFRGLAPDALVDWMASLYVARLSTLVYLSLAFGLLLLSAMAAFALCRTNSRRG
;
A
#
# COMPACT_ATOMS: atom_id res chain seq x y z
N MET A 1 35.07 -7.43 6.61
CA MET A 1 33.75 -6.95 6.12
C MET A 1 33.88 -6.06 4.89
N LYS A 2 34.63 -4.96 4.89
CA LYS A 2 34.82 -4.06 3.70
C LYS A 2 35.35 -4.78 2.48
N GLN A 3 36.35 -5.66 2.62
CA GLN A 3 36.92 -6.45 1.50
C GLN A 3 35.95 -7.49 0.93
N LEU A 4 35.10 -8.10 1.78
CA LEU A 4 34.08 -9.03 1.34
C LEU A 4 32.97 -8.30 0.57
N LEU A 5 32.54 -7.14 1.04
CA LEU A 5 31.58 -6.28 0.36
C LEU A 5 32.10 -5.75 -1.00
N ALA A 6 33.39 -5.42 -1.07
CA ALA A 6 34.03 -5.01 -2.34
C ALA A 6 34.06 -6.16 -3.36
N LYS A 7 34.41 -7.38 -2.94
CA LYS A 7 34.36 -8.57 -3.80
C LYS A 7 32.96 -8.93 -4.27
N VAL A 8 31.95 -8.76 -3.40
CA VAL A 8 30.54 -8.96 -3.77
C VAL A 8 30.07 -7.90 -4.77
N HIS A 9 30.46 -6.65 -4.57
CA HIS A 9 30.16 -5.56 -5.51
C HIS A 9 30.80 -5.82 -6.90
N GLU A 10 32.06 -6.21 -6.94
CA GLU A 10 32.80 -6.51 -8.17
C GLU A 10 32.17 -7.70 -8.95
N ARG A 11 31.62 -8.71 -8.24
CA ARG A 11 30.93 -9.86 -8.86
C ARG A 11 29.51 -9.59 -9.30
N LEU A 12 28.77 -8.75 -8.58
CA LEU A 12 27.35 -8.49 -8.84
C LEU A 12 27.12 -7.33 -9.82
N GLY A 13 28.11 -6.45 -9.98
CA GLY A 13 27.94 -5.20 -10.71
C GLY A 13 27.08 -4.15 -9.98
N ASP A 14 27.17 -2.91 -10.42
CA ASP A 14 26.55 -1.76 -9.75
C ASP A 14 25.03 -1.92 -9.56
N LEU A 15 24.33 -2.41 -10.58
CA LEU A 15 22.87 -2.56 -10.54
C LEU A 15 22.41 -3.51 -9.43
N TRP A 16 23.02 -4.68 -9.34
CA TRP A 16 22.69 -5.68 -8.33
C TRP A 16 23.10 -5.25 -6.93
N TRP A 17 24.21 -4.54 -6.82
CA TRP A 17 24.69 -4.02 -5.55
C TRP A 17 23.72 -2.96 -4.97
N TYR A 18 23.29 -1.99 -5.79
CA TYR A 18 22.32 -0.99 -5.36
C TYR A 18 20.96 -1.61 -5.08
N SER A 19 20.52 -2.57 -5.88
CA SER A 19 19.27 -3.30 -5.63
C SER A 19 19.32 -4.05 -4.30
N LEU A 20 20.43 -4.73 -3.98
CA LEU A 20 20.61 -5.42 -2.72
C LEU A 20 20.64 -4.45 -1.52
N MET A 21 21.33 -3.32 -1.65
CA MET A 21 21.36 -2.28 -0.61
C MET A 21 19.95 -1.73 -0.32
N ILE A 22 19.20 -1.39 -1.37
CA ILE A 22 17.81 -0.91 -1.23
C ILE A 22 16.93 -1.98 -0.62
N PHE A 23 17.08 -3.25 -1.06
CA PHE A 23 16.35 -4.38 -0.51
C PHE A 23 16.60 -4.53 0.99
N VAL A 24 17.86 -4.59 1.43
CA VAL A 24 18.20 -4.71 2.85
C VAL A 24 17.70 -3.50 3.66
N ALA A 25 17.83 -2.28 3.10
CA ALA A 25 17.34 -1.07 3.73
C ALA A 25 15.81 -1.08 3.92
N CYS A 26 15.05 -1.50 2.91
CA CYS A 26 13.60 -1.62 3.01
C CYS A 26 13.21 -2.73 3.99
N ARG A 27 13.85 -3.90 3.93
CA ARG A 27 13.53 -5.05 4.81
C ARG A 27 13.81 -4.77 6.29
N SER A 28 14.86 -4.01 6.62
CA SER A 28 15.09 -3.58 8.00
C SER A 28 13.94 -2.72 8.55
N GLY A 29 13.39 -1.86 7.71
CA GLY A 29 12.20 -1.08 8.04
C GLY A 29 10.95 -1.93 8.26
N ASP A 30 10.75 -2.96 7.40
CA ASP A 30 9.60 -3.86 7.50
C ASP A 30 9.62 -4.71 8.78
N VAL A 31 10.79 -5.15 9.23
CA VAL A 31 10.94 -5.88 10.51
C VAL A 31 10.54 -5.00 11.69
N ILE A 32 11.01 -3.75 11.71
CA ILE A 32 10.62 -2.78 12.75
C ILE A 32 9.12 -2.48 12.67
N GLN A 33 8.57 -2.36 11.47
CA GLN A 33 7.14 -2.12 11.27
C GLN A 33 6.29 -3.31 11.73
N ALA A 34 6.73 -4.55 11.48
CA ALA A 34 6.09 -5.75 12.00
C ALA A 34 6.12 -5.77 13.54
N PHE A 35 7.25 -5.47 14.15
CA PHE A 35 7.37 -5.35 15.61
C PHE A 35 6.40 -4.29 16.18
N ILE A 36 6.34 -3.13 15.55
CA ILE A 36 5.40 -2.06 15.94
C ILE A 36 3.96 -2.56 15.86
N GLY A 37 3.55 -3.11 14.70
CA GLY A 37 2.17 -3.52 14.46
C GLY A 37 1.72 -4.71 15.31
N LEU A 38 2.61 -5.67 15.57
CA LEU A 38 2.29 -6.91 16.27
C LEU A 38 2.42 -6.80 17.78
N TRP A 39 3.34 -6.00 18.28
CA TRP A 39 3.66 -5.96 19.69
C TRP A 39 3.39 -4.59 20.32
N LEU A 40 3.94 -3.52 19.74
CA LEU A 40 3.89 -2.19 20.36
C LEU A 40 2.47 -1.61 20.33
N VAL A 41 1.81 -1.64 19.18
CA VAL A 41 0.46 -1.10 19.03
C VAL A 41 -0.53 -1.84 19.93
N PRO A 42 -0.63 -3.19 19.91
CA PRO A 42 -1.57 -3.90 20.77
C PRO A 42 -1.28 -3.76 22.27
N LYS A 43 -0.05 -3.43 22.65
CA LYS A 43 0.32 -3.20 24.05
C LYS A 43 -0.26 -1.91 24.63
N TYR A 44 -0.34 -0.85 23.82
CA TYR A 44 -0.77 0.48 24.27
C TYR A 44 -2.19 0.85 23.83
N VAL A 45 -2.67 0.28 22.73
CA VAL A 45 -4.02 0.50 22.21
C VAL A 45 -4.93 -0.60 22.75
N GLY A 46 -5.94 -0.21 23.51
CA GLY A 46 -6.93 -1.16 24.03
C GLY A 46 -7.69 -1.91 22.92
N PRO A 47 -8.28 -3.06 23.20
CA PRO A 47 -9.05 -3.85 22.21
C PRO A 47 -10.15 -3.05 21.52
N GLU A 48 -10.79 -2.13 22.24
CA GLU A 48 -11.86 -1.27 21.75
C GLU A 48 -11.40 -0.33 20.62
N GLU A 49 -10.20 0.25 20.77
CA GLU A 49 -9.62 1.18 19.80
C GLU A 49 -8.78 0.46 18.73
N LEU A 50 -8.24 -0.74 19.02
CA LEU A 50 -7.34 -1.47 18.15
C LEU A 50 -8.00 -1.78 16.79
N GLY A 51 -9.27 -2.13 16.78
CA GLY A 51 -10.04 -2.33 15.55
C GLY A 51 -10.19 -1.08 14.68
N ALA A 52 -10.03 0.13 15.24
CA ALA A 52 -10.09 1.39 14.51
C ALA A 52 -8.77 1.77 13.82
N VAL A 53 -7.64 1.18 14.25
CA VAL A 53 -6.30 1.50 13.69
C VAL A 53 -6.22 1.20 12.20
N LEU A 54 -6.76 0.07 11.75
CA LEU A 54 -6.73 -0.33 10.34
C LEU A 54 -7.56 0.62 9.45
N PRO A 55 -8.82 0.93 9.74
CA PRO A 55 -9.59 1.93 9.00
C PRO A 55 -8.93 3.31 8.96
N LEU A 56 -8.37 3.79 10.07
CA LEU A 56 -7.64 5.07 10.12
C LEU A 56 -6.40 5.06 9.22
N GLN A 57 -5.67 3.97 9.19
CA GLN A 57 -4.54 3.79 8.30
C GLN A 57 -4.97 3.79 6.83
N GLN A 58 -6.08 3.12 6.50
CA GLN A 58 -6.63 3.10 5.14
C GLN A 58 -7.15 4.47 4.71
N LEU A 59 -7.81 5.23 5.60
CA LEU A 59 -8.19 6.62 5.32
C LEU A 59 -6.98 7.51 5.03
N THR A 60 -5.91 7.38 5.82
CA THR A 60 -4.65 8.09 5.54
C THR A 60 -4.09 7.70 4.18
N SER A 61 -4.09 6.40 3.86
CA SER A 61 -3.64 5.90 2.55
C SER A 61 -4.48 6.47 1.40
N PHE A 62 -5.80 6.57 1.57
CA PHE A 62 -6.69 7.15 0.56
C PHE A 62 -6.34 8.62 0.25
N LEU A 63 -6.00 9.41 1.28
CA LEU A 63 -5.54 10.80 1.10
C LEU A 63 -4.20 10.90 0.34
N THR A 64 -3.41 9.83 0.31
CA THR A 64 -2.11 9.80 -0.36
C THR A 64 -2.17 9.28 -1.80
N VAL A 65 -3.28 8.67 -2.22
CA VAL A 65 -3.44 8.04 -3.55
C VAL A 65 -3.12 8.98 -4.71
N PRO A 66 -3.61 10.23 -4.78
CA PRO A 66 -3.37 11.08 -5.93
C PRO A 66 -1.88 11.30 -6.21
N LEU A 67 -1.08 11.39 -5.15
CA LEU A 67 0.36 11.61 -5.27
C LEU A 67 1.18 10.32 -5.36
N ALA A 68 0.69 9.22 -4.79
CA ALA A 68 1.30 7.91 -5.00
C ALA A 68 1.25 7.52 -6.49
N VAL A 69 0.16 7.85 -7.18
CA VAL A 69 0.01 7.68 -8.62
C VAL A 69 1.00 8.55 -9.39
N LEU A 70 1.09 9.83 -9.01
CA LEU A 70 2.04 10.76 -9.61
C LEU A 70 3.49 10.32 -9.41
N ALA A 71 3.82 9.67 -8.31
CA ALA A 71 5.17 9.32 -7.91
C ALA A 71 5.93 8.52 -8.97
N THR A 72 5.30 7.49 -9.52
CA THR A 72 5.93 6.60 -10.53
C THR A 72 6.23 7.37 -11.81
N VAL A 73 5.25 8.15 -12.27
CA VAL A 73 5.38 8.97 -13.48
C VAL A 73 6.38 10.10 -13.26
N PHE A 74 6.33 10.70 -12.07
CA PHE A 74 7.23 11.76 -11.66
C PHE A 74 8.70 11.31 -11.68
N ALA A 75 9.01 10.15 -11.09
CA ALA A 75 10.35 9.58 -11.14
C ALA A 75 10.84 9.33 -12.56
N LYS A 76 9.96 8.83 -13.46
CA LYS A 76 10.27 8.62 -14.88
C LYS A 76 10.69 9.93 -15.56
N TYR A 77 9.86 10.97 -15.48
CA TYR A 77 10.14 12.23 -16.18
C TYR A 77 11.31 12.99 -15.56
N VAL A 78 11.48 12.98 -14.23
CA VAL A 78 12.67 13.51 -13.57
C VAL A 78 13.93 12.81 -14.08
N ASN A 79 13.92 11.49 -14.23
CA ASN A 79 15.05 10.74 -14.79
C ASN A 79 15.30 11.11 -16.27
N THR A 80 14.23 11.21 -17.08
CA THR A 80 14.34 11.58 -18.51
C THR A 80 14.99 12.96 -18.67
N TYR A 81 14.50 13.97 -17.95
CA TYR A 81 15.08 15.32 -18.02
C TYR A 81 16.51 15.38 -17.47
N ALA A 82 16.77 14.69 -16.35
CA ALA A 82 18.13 14.61 -15.78
C ALA A 82 19.12 13.93 -16.72
N THR A 83 18.72 12.86 -17.43
CA THR A 83 19.56 12.16 -18.41
C THR A 83 19.86 13.02 -19.63
N ARG A 84 18.93 13.93 -20.00
CA ARG A 84 19.13 14.91 -21.07
C ARG A 84 19.93 16.15 -20.63
N GLY A 85 20.30 16.26 -19.34
CA GLY A 85 20.95 17.42 -18.77
C GLY A 85 20.03 18.64 -18.55
N GLU A 86 18.70 18.45 -18.67
CA GLU A 86 17.69 19.51 -18.58
C GLU A 86 17.29 19.77 -17.10
N TYR A 87 18.28 20.05 -16.25
CA TYR A 87 18.06 20.22 -14.79
C TYR A 87 17.14 21.42 -14.44
N GLY A 88 17.04 22.42 -15.31
CA GLY A 88 16.07 23.51 -15.18
C GLY A 88 14.62 22.99 -15.22
N LYS A 89 14.29 22.09 -16.16
CA LYS A 89 12.97 21.42 -16.23
C LYS A 89 12.72 20.55 -15.00
N VAL A 90 13.75 19.82 -14.53
CA VAL A 90 13.64 19.03 -13.29
C VAL A 90 13.23 19.92 -12.13
N LYS A 91 13.92 21.06 -11.93
CA LYS A 91 13.63 22.01 -10.84
C LYS A 91 12.25 22.64 -10.98
N GLY A 92 11.86 23.03 -12.18
CA GLY A 92 10.52 23.57 -12.49
C GLY A 92 9.41 22.55 -12.19
N PHE A 93 9.60 21.31 -12.66
CA PHE A 93 8.65 20.22 -12.45
C PHE A 93 8.47 19.89 -10.95
N ILE A 94 9.57 19.72 -10.20
CA ILE A 94 9.54 19.49 -8.75
C ILE A 94 8.78 20.63 -8.05
N ARG A 95 9.11 21.91 -8.35
CA ARG A 95 8.44 23.05 -7.74
C ARG A 95 6.93 23.06 -7.99
N ASP A 96 6.53 22.83 -9.25
CA ASP A 96 5.12 22.91 -9.62
C ASP A 96 4.30 21.73 -9.07
N VAL A 97 4.91 20.53 -8.95
CA VAL A 97 4.29 19.38 -8.25
C VAL A 97 4.15 19.65 -6.76
N PHE A 98 5.12 20.28 -6.10
CA PHE A 98 4.98 20.69 -4.70
C PHE A 98 3.86 21.72 -4.52
N ALA A 99 3.76 22.72 -5.42
CA ALA A 99 2.70 23.70 -5.37
C ALA A 99 1.31 23.06 -5.58
N ALA A 100 1.19 22.16 -6.56
CA ALA A 100 -0.04 21.39 -6.77
C ALA A 100 -0.40 20.52 -5.58
N THR A 101 0.58 19.90 -4.92
CA THR A 101 0.38 19.13 -3.68
C THR A 101 -0.16 20.00 -2.56
N ALA A 102 0.38 21.20 -2.38
CA ALA A 102 -0.07 22.13 -1.35
C ALA A 102 -1.53 22.60 -1.59
N VAL A 103 -1.87 22.92 -2.85
CA VAL A 103 -3.25 23.29 -3.24
C VAL A 103 -4.21 22.13 -3.02
N LEU A 104 -3.88 20.93 -3.51
CA LEU A 104 -4.70 19.74 -3.34
C LEU A 104 -4.92 19.45 -1.86
N PHE A 105 -3.88 19.59 -1.05
CA PHE A 105 -3.99 19.36 0.38
C PHE A 105 -4.85 20.41 1.09
N ALA A 106 -4.76 21.66 0.70
CA ALA A 106 -5.65 22.72 1.22
C ALA A 106 -7.13 22.43 0.92
N LEU A 107 -7.43 21.92 -0.30
CA LEU A 107 -8.77 21.47 -0.68
C LEU A 107 -9.21 20.24 0.14
N CYS A 108 -8.29 19.28 0.37
CA CYS A 108 -8.56 18.10 1.19
C CYS A 108 -8.85 18.45 2.66
N ILE A 109 -8.24 19.51 3.21
CA ILE A 109 -8.53 19.98 4.58
C ILE A 109 -10.02 20.38 4.69
N GLY A 110 -10.51 21.23 3.78
CA GLY A 110 -11.90 21.63 3.78
C GLY A 110 -12.88 20.46 3.66
N GLY A 111 -12.61 19.56 2.70
CA GLY A 111 -13.42 18.35 2.52
C GLY A 111 -13.37 17.39 3.71
N ALA A 112 -12.20 17.24 4.35
CA ALA A 112 -12.04 16.36 5.50
C ALA A 112 -12.83 16.85 6.72
N TYR A 113 -12.84 18.14 7.01
CA TYR A 113 -13.64 18.68 8.10
C TYR A 113 -15.14 18.47 7.90
N LEU A 114 -15.62 18.39 6.66
CA LEU A 114 -17.01 18.09 6.33
C LEU A 114 -17.34 16.59 6.43
N ILE A 115 -16.41 15.72 6.05
CA ILE A 115 -16.67 14.28 5.88
C ILE A 115 -16.24 13.48 7.13
N MET A 116 -15.18 13.90 7.83
CA MET A 116 -14.62 13.16 8.96
C MET A 116 -15.57 12.95 10.15
N PRO A 117 -16.45 13.90 10.54
CA PRO A 117 -17.43 13.66 11.61
C PRO A 117 -18.29 12.41 11.35
N PHE A 118 -18.73 12.23 10.09
CA PHE A 118 -19.50 11.05 9.68
C PHE A 118 -18.72 9.74 9.82
N PHE A 119 -17.41 9.76 9.58
CA PHE A 119 -16.56 8.59 9.77
C PHE A 119 -16.32 8.30 11.24
N TYR A 120 -16.14 9.31 12.10
CA TYR A 120 -15.92 9.09 13.53
C TYR A 120 -17.10 8.42 14.22
N GLU A 121 -18.32 8.86 13.92
CA GLU A 121 -19.52 8.22 14.42
C GLU A 121 -19.57 6.75 14.01
N ARG A 122 -19.32 6.47 12.74
CA ARG A 122 -19.34 5.10 12.20
C ARG A 122 -18.19 4.23 12.66
N LEU A 123 -17.02 4.80 12.90
CA LEU A 123 -15.84 4.09 13.40
C LEU A 123 -15.83 3.98 14.92
N ARG A 124 -16.83 4.56 15.60
CA ARG A 124 -16.94 4.60 17.06
C ARG A 124 -15.68 5.19 17.71
N ILE A 125 -15.22 6.34 17.22
CA ILE A 125 -14.03 7.03 17.70
C ILE A 125 -14.45 8.36 18.31
N ALA A 126 -14.11 8.59 19.58
CA ALA A 126 -14.59 9.72 20.37
C ALA A 126 -13.81 11.04 20.21
N SER A 127 -13.07 11.29 19.11
CA SER A 127 -12.17 12.45 19.10
C SER A 127 -12.00 13.15 17.75
N GLY A 128 -12.50 14.39 17.65
CA GLY A 128 -12.25 15.29 16.52
C GLY A 128 -10.78 15.72 16.36
N SER A 129 -9.95 15.60 17.42
CA SER A 129 -8.49 15.91 17.35
C SER A 129 -7.73 14.98 16.43
N LEU A 130 -8.24 13.78 16.14
CA LEU A 130 -7.63 12.83 15.23
C LEU A 130 -7.69 13.30 13.76
N THR A 131 -8.67 14.14 13.38
CA THR A 131 -8.77 14.70 12.02
C THR A 131 -7.49 15.42 11.63
N LEU A 132 -7.02 16.31 12.48
CA LEU A 132 -5.80 17.08 12.22
C LEU A 132 -4.59 16.15 12.08
N LEU A 133 -4.48 15.14 12.94
CA LEU A 133 -3.37 14.18 12.88
C LEU A 133 -3.42 13.31 11.61
N ILE A 134 -4.60 12.88 11.17
CA ILE A 134 -4.78 12.15 9.91
C ILE A 134 -4.36 13.02 8.73
N LEU A 135 -4.77 14.27 8.71
CA LEU A 135 -4.39 15.24 7.67
C LEU A 135 -2.89 15.49 7.67
N LEU A 136 -2.28 15.73 8.84
CA LEU A 136 -0.83 15.91 8.94
C LEU A 136 -0.06 14.67 8.50
N CYS A 137 -0.54 13.47 8.84
CA CYS A 137 0.02 12.22 8.37
C CYS A 137 -0.06 12.10 6.83
N GLY A 138 -1.22 12.41 6.26
CA GLY A 138 -1.43 12.43 4.80
C GLY A 138 -0.50 13.44 4.12
N LEU A 139 -0.37 14.66 4.66
CA LEU A 139 0.54 15.68 4.12
C LEU A 139 2.01 15.21 4.16
N ALA A 140 2.47 14.77 5.31
CA ALA A 140 3.84 14.31 5.49
C ALA A 140 4.18 13.15 4.54
N THR A 141 3.25 12.19 4.39
CA THR A 141 3.41 11.06 3.47
C THR A 141 3.42 11.52 2.01
N ASN A 142 2.55 12.45 1.63
CA ASN A 142 2.50 13.00 0.28
C ASN A 142 3.79 13.75 -0.09
N VAL A 143 4.29 14.60 0.80
CA VAL A 143 5.57 15.31 0.61
C VAL A 143 6.71 14.29 0.49
N SER A 144 6.73 13.28 1.36
CA SER A 144 7.73 12.20 1.31
C SER A 144 7.71 11.46 -0.03
N THR A 145 6.52 11.17 -0.55
CA THR A 145 6.34 10.48 -1.84
C THR A 145 6.93 11.27 -2.99
N VAL A 146 6.64 12.58 -3.08
CA VAL A 146 7.20 13.47 -4.11
C VAL A 146 8.72 13.55 -4.03
N VAL A 147 9.26 13.74 -2.82
CA VAL A 147 10.70 13.86 -2.60
C VAL A 147 11.44 12.57 -2.93
N THR A 148 10.91 11.44 -2.47
CA THR A 148 11.45 10.09 -2.75
C THR A 148 11.51 9.81 -4.25
N SER A 149 10.43 10.14 -4.96
CA SER A 149 10.35 9.99 -6.41
C SER A 149 11.35 10.89 -7.15
N ALA A 150 11.54 12.12 -6.66
CA ALA A 150 12.58 13.01 -7.20
C ALA A 150 13.99 12.43 -6.99
N GLN A 151 14.29 11.88 -5.82
CA GLN A 151 15.57 11.22 -5.54
C GLN A 151 15.79 9.98 -6.43
N GLN A 152 14.73 9.17 -6.65
CA GLN A 152 14.77 8.03 -7.57
C GLN A 152 15.07 8.48 -9.00
N GLY A 153 14.37 9.50 -9.50
CA GLY A 153 14.59 10.06 -10.82
C GLY A 153 16.00 10.66 -11.00
N LEU A 154 16.53 11.32 -9.98
CA LEU A 154 17.90 11.84 -9.94
C LEU A 154 18.96 10.76 -9.64
N LYS A 155 18.58 9.49 -9.49
CA LYS A 155 19.47 8.35 -9.17
C LYS A 155 20.25 8.52 -7.86
N ARG A 156 19.70 9.26 -6.89
CA ARG A 156 20.32 9.50 -5.59
C ARG A 156 20.04 8.36 -4.60
N PHE A 157 20.31 7.14 -5.02
CA PHE A 157 19.94 5.91 -4.27
C PHE A 157 20.62 5.81 -2.90
N LYS A 158 21.83 6.35 -2.74
CA LYS A 158 22.51 6.34 -1.43
C LYS A 158 21.74 7.15 -0.38
N THR A 159 21.31 8.36 -0.73
CA THR A 159 20.51 9.22 0.16
C THR A 159 19.15 8.58 0.42
N LEU A 160 18.50 8.06 -0.62
CA LEU A 160 17.22 7.37 -0.49
C LEU A 160 17.30 6.17 0.48
N SER A 161 18.32 5.31 0.33
CA SER A 161 18.53 4.17 1.23
C SER A 161 18.80 4.60 2.66
N ALA A 162 19.61 5.65 2.87
CA ALA A 162 19.87 6.20 4.19
C ALA A 162 18.59 6.72 4.85
N MET A 163 17.73 7.43 4.10
CA MET A 163 16.45 7.94 4.62
C MET A 163 15.50 6.80 4.99
N ASN A 164 15.43 5.72 4.21
CA ASN A 164 14.63 4.55 4.53
C ASN A 164 15.12 3.85 5.81
N ILE A 165 16.42 3.70 5.99
CA ILE A 165 17.00 3.12 7.20
C ILE A 165 16.69 3.97 8.44
N ILE A 166 16.81 5.30 8.34
CA ILE A 166 16.59 6.23 9.45
C ILE A 166 15.11 6.34 9.82
N SER A 167 14.22 6.19 8.85
CA SER A 167 12.77 6.35 9.03
C SER A 167 12.19 5.38 10.06
N ALA A 168 12.62 4.13 10.07
CA ALA A 168 12.09 3.09 10.95
C ALA A 168 12.47 3.31 12.44
N PRO A 169 13.73 3.61 12.82
CA PRO A 169 14.08 4.04 14.18
C PRO A 169 13.33 5.29 14.64
N ILE A 170 13.19 6.32 13.78
CA ILE A 170 12.43 7.52 14.12
C ILE A 170 10.99 7.16 14.50
N ARG A 171 10.35 6.29 13.69
CA ARG A 171 9.01 5.79 13.97
C ARG A 171 8.93 5.08 15.32
N LEU A 172 9.85 4.16 15.57
CA LEU A 172 9.89 3.39 16.81
C LEU A 172 10.05 4.31 18.03
N VAL A 173 11.00 5.24 18.00
CA VAL A 173 11.23 6.20 19.10
C VAL A 173 10.00 7.08 19.32
N THR A 174 9.41 7.63 18.25
CA THR A 174 8.21 8.45 18.37
C THR A 174 7.05 7.69 19.00
N LEU A 175 6.84 6.42 18.60
CA LEU A 175 5.78 5.59 19.15
C LEU A 175 6.02 5.26 20.62
N LEU A 176 7.24 4.89 20.99
CA LEU A 176 7.60 4.59 22.38
C LEU A 176 7.39 5.80 23.31
N VAL A 177 7.59 7.01 22.79
CA VAL A 177 7.40 8.24 23.56
C VAL A 177 5.94 8.67 23.58
N ALA A 178 5.23 8.62 22.44
CA ALA A 178 3.90 9.22 22.31
C ALA A 178 2.74 8.30 22.73
N MET A 179 2.84 7.00 22.48
CA MET A 179 1.74 6.05 22.75
C MET A 179 1.40 5.88 24.25
N PRO A 180 2.36 5.92 25.18
CA PRO A 180 2.03 5.86 26.61
C PRO A 180 1.12 6.98 27.11
N TYR A 181 1.16 8.15 26.46
CA TYR A 181 0.33 9.31 26.85
C TYR A 181 -1.04 9.31 26.17
N ARG A 182 -1.11 8.96 24.89
CA ARG A 182 -2.35 8.91 24.10
C ARG A 182 -2.19 7.87 23.00
N ALA A 183 -2.71 6.66 23.22
CA ALA A 183 -2.48 5.50 22.39
C ALA A 183 -2.72 5.74 20.89
N LEU A 184 -3.94 6.12 20.50
CA LEU A 184 -4.31 6.29 19.10
C LEU A 184 -3.69 7.55 18.46
N SER A 185 -3.67 8.67 19.19
CA SER A 185 -2.99 9.89 18.72
C SER A 185 -1.48 9.71 18.62
N GLY A 186 -0.88 9.00 19.58
CA GLY A 186 0.54 8.62 19.56
C GLY A 186 0.89 7.73 18.38
N TYR A 187 -0.01 6.80 18.02
CA TYR A 187 0.14 5.99 16.82
C TYR A 187 0.18 6.86 15.55
N LEU A 188 -0.76 7.79 15.37
CA LEU A 188 -0.78 8.69 14.22
C LEU A 188 0.44 9.61 14.17
N LEU A 189 0.92 10.11 15.31
CA LEU A 189 2.18 10.86 15.39
C LEU A 189 3.37 10.00 14.94
N GLY A 190 3.43 8.75 15.35
CA GLY A 190 4.45 7.81 14.89
C GLY A 190 4.37 7.49 13.39
N GLN A 191 3.22 7.63 12.76
CA GLN A 191 3.09 7.53 11.31
C GLN A 191 3.49 8.84 10.59
N THR A 192 3.35 9.99 11.26
CA THR A 192 3.62 11.33 10.69
C THR A 192 5.10 11.73 10.73
N THR A 193 5.78 11.45 11.85
CA THR A 193 7.15 11.93 12.10
C THR A 193 8.20 11.38 11.13
N PRO A 194 8.23 10.08 10.77
CA PRO A 194 9.24 9.59 9.83
C PRO A 194 9.14 10.23 8.44
N PRO A 195 7.98 10.27 7.76
CA PRO A 195 7.89 10.92 6.47
C PRO A 195 8.15 12.43 6.54
N ALA A 196 7.81 13.11 7.63
CA ALA A 196 8.10 14.53 7.82
C ALA A 196 9.60 14.80 7.92
N THR A 197 10.31 14.06 8.80
CA THR A 197 11.75 14.24 9.02
C THR A 197 12.58 13.81 7.80
N THR A 198 12.30 12.67 7.22
CA THR A 198 13.02 12.19 6.02
C THR A 198 12.79 13.09 4.82
N SER A 199 11.58 13.66 4.68
CA SER A 199 11.28 14.63 3.63
C SER A 199 12.09 15.90 3.78
N LEU A 200 12.19 16.44 5.01
CA LEU A 200 12.97 17.64 5.25
C LEU A 200 14.43 17.45 4.84
N LEU A 201 15.06 16.35 5.28
CA LEU A 201 16.43 16.02 4.95
C LEU A 201 16.62 15.80 3.43
N SER A 202 15.66 15.12 2.79
CA SER A 202 15.70 14.85 1.35
C SER A 202 15.48 16.11 0.50
N VAL A 203 14.63 17.05 0.95
CA VAL A 203 14.45 18.35 0.28
C VAL A 203 15.76 19.15 0.32
N LEU A 204 16.49 19.13 1.44
CA LEU A 204 17.78 19.79 1.54
C LEU A 204 18.80 19.19 0.57
N ASP A 205 18.82 17.85 0.41
CA ASP A 205 19.67 17.15 -0.54
C ASP A 205 19.34 17.50 -2.00
N ILE A 206 18.04 17.52 -2.37
CA ILE A 206 17.58 17.89 -3.72
C ILE A 206 17.89 19.38 -4.00
N ARG A 207 17.64 20.28 -3.04
CA ARG A 207 17.97 21.71 -3.18
C ARG A 207 19.44 21.91 -3.45
N LYS A 208 20.31 21.19 -2.76
CA LYS A 208 21.77 21.23 -2.98
C LYS A 208 22.15 20.73 -4.37
N ALA A 209 21.52 19.65 -4.84
CA ALA A 209 21.77 19.08 -6.18
C ALA A 209 21.33 19.99 -7.33
N LEU A 210 20.27 20.79 -7.13
CA LEU A 210 19.68 21.66 -8.17
C LEU A 210 19.99 23.16 -7.92
N LYS A 211 20.97 23.48 -7.06
CA LYS A 211 21.25 24.86 -6.64
C LYS A 211 21.56 25.79 -7.82
N ASP A 212 22.39 25.32 -8.73
CA ASP A 212 22.95 26.13 -9.81
C ASP A 212 22.05 26.23 -11.05
N HIS A 213 20.84 25.66 -10.99
CA HIS A 213 19.90 25.66 -12.12
C HIS A 213 18.69 26.56 -11.84
N ALA A 214 18.30 27.40 -12.81
CA ALA A 214 17.04 28.13 -12.74
C ALA A 214 15.85 27.21 -13.07
N PRO A 215 14.68 27.39 -12.43
CA PRO A 215 13.49 26.58 -12.74
C PRO A 215 12.97 26.95 -14.14
N ASP A 216 12.76 25.92 -14.99
CA ASP A 216 12.22 26.07 -16.35
C ASP A 216 10.81 25.46 -16.42
N ALA A 217 9.86 26.20 -17.00
CA ALA A 217 8.47 25.77 -17.17
C ALA A 217 8.24 24.98 -18.48
N ALA A 218 9.25 24.78 -19.30
CA ALA A 218 9.13 24.09 -20.60
C ALA A 218 8.65 22.63 -20.46
N TRP A 219 8.80 21.99 -19.28
CA TRP A 219 8.27 20.68 -18.96
C TRP A 219 6.73 20.60 -19.10
N ARG A 220 6.03 21.75 -19.00
CA ARG A 220 4.56 21.79 -19.13
C ARG A 220 4.06 21.39 -20.51
N ARG A 221 4.92 21.44 -21.52
CA ARG A 221 4.60 20.98 -22.88
C ARG A 221 4.39 19.46 -22.92
N ASP A 222 4.95 18.73 -21.97
CA ASP A 222 4.87 17.27 -21.90
C ASP A 222 3.62 16.82 -21.07
N LEU A 223 2.84 17.75 -20.50
CA LEU A 223 1.63 17.47 -19.71
C LEU A 223 0.61 16.53 -20.38
N PRO A 224 0.31 16.67 -21.70
CA PRO A 224 -0.65 15.77 -22.35
C PRO A 224 -0.15 14.31 -22.39
N GLU A 225 1.16 14.11 -22.61
CA GLU A 225 1.78 12.78 -22.59
C GLU A 225 1.79 12.20 -21.18
N ILE A 226 2.18 13.00 -20.19
CA ILE A 226 2.15 12.66 -18.77
C ILE A 226 0.75 12.23 -18.37
N GLY A 227 -0.28 13.01 -18.73
CA GLY A 227 -1.69 12.74 -18.40
C GLY A 227 -2.22 11.45 -19.02
N ARG A 228 -1.86 11.16 -20.27
CA ARG A 228 -2.28 9.93 -20.96
C ARG A 228 -1.75 8.67 -20.26
N TYR A 229 -0.54 8.73 -19.70
CA TYR A 229 0.04 7.62 -18.95
C TYR A 229 -0.50 7.54 -17.52
N LEU A 230 -0.72 8.70 -16.91
CA LEU A 230 -1.14 8.82 -15.51
C LEU A 230 -2.59 8.35 -15.28
N ALA A 231 -3.52 8.71 -16.17
CA ALA A 231 -4.96 8.54 -15.94
C ALA A 231 -5.38 7.07 -15.69
N PRO A 232 -4.98 6.07 -16.49
CA PRO A 232 -5.37 4.68 -16.23
C PRO A 232 -4.79 4.14 -14.92
N PHE A 233 -3.56 4.53 -14.58
CA PHE A 233 -2.92 4.13 -13.33
C PHE A 233 -3.60 4.79 -12.12
N ALA A 234 -4.00 6.06 -12.25
CA ALA A 234 -4.75 6.78 -11.22
C ALA A 234 -6.07 6.08 -10.88
N VAL A 235 -6.86 5.75 -11.90
CA VAL A 235 -8.15 5.06 -11.71
C VAL A 235 -7.96 3.72 -11.00
N CYS A 236 -7.00 2.92 -11.44
CA CYS A 236 -6.73 1.62 -10.84
C CYS A 236 -6.33 1.72 -9.37
N THR A 237 -5.38 2.63 -9.05
CA THR A 237 -4.90 2.83 -7.69
C THR A 237 -6.01 3.38 -6.78
N LEU A 238 -6.79 4.34 -7.28
CA LEU A 238 -7.89 4.96 -6.53
C LEU A 238 -8.97 3.94 -6.19
N VAL A 239 -9.38 3.12 -7.16
CA VAL A 239 -10.38 2.07 -6.94
C VAL A 239 -9.87 0.99 -6.01
N GLY A 240 -8.62 0.54 -6.17
CA GLY A 240 -8.02 -0.46 -5.28
C GLY A 240 -7.94 0.04 -3.83
N THR A 241 -7.51 1.28 -3.62
CA THR A 241 -7.45 1.89 -2.28
C THR A 241 -8.86 2.12 -1.71
N PHE A 242 -9.81 2.54 -2.53
CA PHE A 242 -11.22 2.67 -2.12
C PHE A 242 -11.78 1.33 -1.64
N ALA A 243 -11.59 0.25 -2.39
CA ALA A 243 -12.04 -1.09 -2.01
C ALA A 243 -11.41 -1.54 -0.67
N GLY A 244 -10.11 -1.31 -0.49
CA GLY A 244 -9.42 -1.59 0.78
C GLY A 244 -9.96 -0.78 1.95
N THR A 245 -10.20 0.53 1.75
CA THR A 245 -10.76 1.41 2.77
C THR A 245 -12.18 0.99 3.14
N MET A 246 -13.02 0.66 2.14
CA MET A 246 -14.38 0.16 2.38
C MET A 246 -14.34 -1.15 3.17
N THR A 247 -13.49 -2.10 2.79
CA THR A 247 -13.33 -3.35 3.51
C THR A 247 -12.99 -3.12 4.98
N ALA A 248 -11.96 -2.35 5.28
CA ALA A 248 -11.55 -2.06 6.65
C ALA A 248 -12.64 -1.35 7.47
N THR A 249 -13.36 -0.40 6.83
CA THR A 249 -14.45 0.35 7.47
C THR A 249 -15.64 -0.56 7.79
N VAL A 250 -16.04 -1.42 6.84
CA VAL A 250 -17.14 -2.38 7.03
C VAL A 250 -16.82 -3.35 8.16
N TYR A 251 -15.61 -3.90 8.21
CA TYR A 251 -15.19 -4.79 9.30
C TYR A 251 -15.31 -4.09 10.65
N ARG A 252 -14.88 -2.82 10.75
CA ARG A 252 -15.00 -2.06 12.00
C ARG A 252 -16.44 -1.76 12.40
N GLN A 253 -17.30 -1.46 11.45
CA GLN A 253 -18.70 -1.09 11.72
C GLN A 253 -19.57 -2.28 12.11
N ARG A 254 -19.34 -3.42 11.49
CA ARG A 254 -20.24 -4.57 11.57
C ARG A 254 -19.78 -5.65 12.54
N LEU A 255 -18.49 -5.75 12.81
CA LEU A 255 -17.97 -6.72 13.77
C LEU A 255 -18.05 -6.18 15.20
N PRO A 256 -18.22 -7.06 16.20
CA PRO A 256 -17.95 -6.75 17.58
C PRO A 256 -16.51 -6.23 17.77
N GLU A 257 -16.27 -5.44 18.79
CA GLU A 257 -14.95 -4.81 19.02
C GLU A 257 -13.82 -5.83 19.14
N ALA A 258 -14.05 -6.92 19.84
CA ALA A 258 -13.09 -8.02 19.97
C ALA A 258 -12.74 -8.68 18.63
N GLU A 259 -13.72 -8.89 17.74
CA GLU A 259 -13.50 -9.47 16.42
C GLU A 259 -12.82 -8.47 15.48
N SER A 260 -13.16 -7.18 15.59
CA SER A 260 -12.50 -6.12 14.83
C SER A 260 -11.03 -5.97 15.24
N ALA A 261 -10.72 -6.07 16.54
CA ALA A 261 -9.34 -6.10 17.03
C ALA A 261 -8.60 -7.37 16.57
N ALA A 262 -9.28 -8.52 16.60
CA ALA A 262 -8.72 -9.77 16.07
C ALA A 262 -8.39 -9.64 14.56
N TYR A 263 -9.27 -9.04 13.77
CA TYR A 263 -9.03 -8.79 12.37
C TYR A 263 -7.76 -7.94 12.14
N TYR A 264 -7.59 -6.87 12.93
CA TYR A 264 -6.35 -6.09 12.87
C TYR A 264 -5.11 -6.96 13.11
N MET A 265 -5.11 -7.75 14.19
CA MET A 265 -3.97 -8.61 14.54
C MET A 265 -3.68 -9.63 13.45
N LEU A 266 -4.69 -10.36 12.98
CA LEU A 266 -4.54 -11.37 11.95
C LEU A 266 -4.06 -10.76 10.62
N THR A 267 -4.53 -9.56 10.27
CA THR A 267 -4.08 -8.83 9.07
C THR A 267 -2.60 -8.48 9.18
N ARG A 268 -2.11 -8.01 10.34
CA ARG A 268 -0.68 -7.69 10.53
C ARG A 268 0.24 -8.90 10.34
N PHE A 269 -0.17 -10.08 10.83
CA PHE A 269 0.57 -11.31 10.55
C PHE A 269 0.49 -11.70 9.07
N SER A 270 -0.68 -11.63 8.49
CA SER A 270 -0.94 -11.94 7.09
C SER A 270 -0.18 -11.01 6.12
N ASP A 271 0.01 -9.73 6.46
CA ASP A 271 0.77 -8.75 5.68
C ASP A 271 2.25 -9.15 5.47
N MET A 272 2.78 -10.09 6.27
CA MET A 272 4.13 -10.62 6.09
C MET A 272 4.34 -11.30 4.72
N VAL A 273 3.28 -11.78 4.05
CA VAL A 273 3.35 -12.25 2.66
C VAL A 273 3.86 -11.13 1.73
N GLY A 274 3.51 -9.89 2.04
CA GLY A 274 3.98 -8.71 1.33
C GLY A 274 5.50 -8.54 1.33
N PHE A 275 6.20 -9.01 2.36
CA PHE A 275 7.66 -8.95 2.42
C PHE A 275 8.34 -9.76 1.30
N VAL A 276 7.76 -10.90 0.95
CA VAL A 276 8.23 -11.72 -0.16
C VAL A 276 7.86 -11.06 -1.49
N SER A 277 6.59 -10.72 -1.67
CA SER A 277 6.08 -10.23 -2.96
C SER A 277 6.64 -8.86 -3.35
N ALA A 278 6.82 -7.94 -2.42
CA ALA A 278 7.35 -6.60 -2.70
C ALA A 278 8.77 -6.62 -3.28
N SER A 279 9.58 -7.63 -2.91
CA SER A 279 10.93 -7.81 -3.45
C SER A 279 10.91 -8.12 -4.94
N PHE A 280 9.98 -8.98 -5.35
CA PHE A 280 9.80 -9.31 -6.76
C PHE A 280 9.12 -8.19 -7.55
N ALA A 281 8.17 -7.47 -6.95
CA ALA A 281 7.48 -6.36 -7.58
C ALA A 281 8.41 -5.20 -7.95
N LEU A 282 9.41 -4.91 -7.10
CA LEU A 282 10.43 -3.88 -7.38
C LEU A 282 11.24 -4.16 -8.64
N ILE A 283 11.49 -5.44 -8.95
CA ILE A 283 12.31 -5.88 -10.08
C ILE A 283 11.43 -6.14 -11.31
N LEU A 284 10.20 -6.59 -11.10
CA LEU A 284 9.28 -7.00 -12.17
C LEU A 284 9.00 -5.86 -13.16
N PHE A 285 8.64 -4.68 -12.65
CA PHE A 285 8.23 -3.55 -13.48
C PHE A 285 9.32 -3.07 -14.43
N PRO A 286 10.56 -2.72 -13.98
CA PRO A 286 11.62 -2.25 -14.87
C PRO A 286 12.08 -3.32 -15.87
N LEU A 287 12.19 -4.59 -15.44
CA LEU A 287 12.60 -5.67 -16.35
C LEU A 287 11.52 -6.01 -17.38
N ALA A 288 10.24 -5.93 -17.02
CA ALA A 288 9.16 -6.12 -17.96
C ALA A 288 9.07 -5.00 -18.99
N SER A 289 9.23 -3.74 -18.54
CA SER A 289 9.25 -2.57 -19.42
C SER A 289 10.43 -2.62 -20.42
N GLU A 290 11.63 -2.92 -19.93
CA GLU A 290 12.83 -3.04 -20.77
C GLU A 290 12.70 -4.18 -21.81
N ALA A 291 12.18 -5.34 -21.39
CA ALA A 291 11.94 -6.47 -22.30
C ALA A 291 10.91 -6.11 -23.37
N HIS A 292 9.85 -5.38 -22.99
CA HIS A 292 8.81 -4.93 -23.92
C HIS A 292 9.35 -3.94 -24.95
N GLU A 293 10.16 -2.96 -24.54
CA GLU A 293 10.83 -2.00 -25.45
C GLU A 293 11.77 -2.69 -26.45
N ARG A 294 12.38 -3.82 -26.06
CA ARG A 294 13.20 -4.67 -26.93
C ARG A 294 12.38 -5.65 -27.79
N GLY A 295 11.06 -5.57 -27.79
CA GLY A 295 10.16 -6.45 -28.53
C GLY A 295 10.12 -7.88 -28.00
N ARG A 296 10.59 -8.14 -26.78
CA ARG A 296 10.60 -9.47 -26.14
C ARG A 296 9.58 -9.50 -24.99
N GLU A 297 8.71 -10.50 -24.97
CA GLU A 297 7.84 -10.75 -23.83
C GLU A 297 8.52 -11.70 -22.84
N ASN A 298 8.78 -11.21 -21.63
CA ASN A 298 9.41 -12.03 -20.59
C ASN A 298 8.34 -12.62 -19.63
N ARG A 299 7.49 -13.50 -20.15
CA ARG A 299 6.45 -14.18 -19.37
C ARG A 299 6.99 -15.12 -18.32
N ARG A 300 8.21 -15.63 -18.52
CA ARG A 300 8.89 -16.45 -17.51
C ARG A 300 9.10 -15.65 -16.23
N LEU A 301 9.44 -14.36 -16.35
CA LEU A 301 9.60 -13.46 -15.21
C LEU A 301 8.27 -13.28 -14.47
N LEU A 302 7.16 -13.07 -15.19
CA LEU A 302 5.82 -13.00 -14.59
C LEU A 302 5.46 -14.29 -13.86
N GLY A 303 5.63 -15.44 -14.53
CA GLY A 303 5.35 -16.76 -13.94
C GLY A 303 6.18 -17.01 -12.67
N GLN A 304 7.46 -16.66 -12.69
CA GLN A 304 8.35 -16.78 -11.51
C GLN A 304 7.90 -15.86 -10.38
N THR A 305 7.48 -14.63 -10.67
CA THR A 305 7.01 -13.69 -9.65
C THR A 305 5.70 -14.16 -9.01
N VAL A 306 4.73 -14.58 -9.82
CA VAL A 306 3.45 -15.11 -9.34
C VAL A 306 3.68 -16.39 -8.51
N LEU A 307 4.49 -17.32 -9.00
CA LEU A 307 4.80 -18.56 -8.30
C LEU A 307 5.54 -18.31 -6.96
N ALA A 308 6.50 -17.38 -6.94
CA ALA A 308 7.21 -17.01 -5.72
C ALA A 308 6.27 -16.35 -4.70
N THR A 309 5.37 -15.46 -5.12
CA THR A 309 4.38 -14.81 -4.27
C THR A 309 3.37 -15.81 -3.71
N LEU A 310 2.80 -16.67 -4.55
CA LEU A 310 1.88 -17.72 -4.13
C LEU A 310 2.59 -18.75 -3.24
N GLY A 311 3.76 -19.24 -3.65
CA GLY A 311 4.54 -20.21 -2.88
C GLY A 311 4.92 -19.67 -1.51
N GLY A 312 5.37 -18.41 -1.43
CA GLY A 312 5.64 -17.72 -0.17
C GLY A 312 4.37 -17.59 0.71
N GLY A 313 3.23 -17.25 0.09
CA GLY A 313 1.94 -17.21 0.78
C GLY A 313 1.50 -18.57 1.32
N VAL A 314 1.63 -19.63 0.51
CA VAL A 314 1.34 -21.01 0.93
C VAL A 314 2.23 -21.44 2.09
N LEU A 315 3.54 -21.26 1.96
CA LEU A 315 4.51 -21.63 3.00
C LEU A 315 4.22 -20.89 4.30
N LEU A 316 3.94 -19.59 4.24
CA LEU A 316 3.62 -18.80 5.42
C LEU A 316 2.26 -19.22 6.03
N ALA A 317 1.25 -19.49 5.21
CA ALA A 317 -0.04 -19.99 5.68
C ALA A 317 0.08 -21.36 6.37
N LEU A 318 0.89 -22.28 5.83
CA LEU A 318 1.21 -23.56 6.47
C LEU A 318 1.98 -23.37 7.79
N ALA A 319 2.95 -22.46 7.79
CA ALA A 319 3.67 -22.12 9.03
C ALA A 319 2.72 -21.58 10.10
N PHE A 320 1.77 -20.72 9.75
CA PHE A 320 0.77 -20.24 10.68
C PHE A 320 -0.24 -21.32 11.08
N ALA A 321 -0.62 -22.21 10.19
CA ALA A 321 -1.49 -23.33 10.55
C ALA A 321 -0.88 -24.21 11.67
N LEU A 322 0.43 -24.37 11.65
CA LEU A 322 1.17 -25.17 12.63
C LEU A 322 1.56 -24.38 13.89
N ALA A 323 2.06 -23.16 13.70
CA ALA A 323 2.73 -22.41 14.76
C ALA A 323 1.91 -21.25 15.34
N ALA A 324 0.78 -20.83 14.74
CA ALA A 324 0.07 -19.65 15.22
C ALA A 324 -0.53 -19.83 16.61
N ARG A 325 -1.06 -21.00 16.95
CA ARG A 325 -1.60 -21.27 18.31
C ARG A 325 -0.52 -21.11 19.40
N PRO A 326 0.63 -21.81 19.35
CA PRO A 326 1.69 -21.62 20.33
C PRO A 326 2.26 -20.19 20.30
N LEU A 327 2.38 -19.57 19.10
CA LEU A 327 2.84 -18.19 18.97
C LEU A 327 1.94 -17.20 19.73
N PHE A 328 0.62 -17.29 19.55
CA PHE A 328 -0.33 -16.42 20.21
C PHE A 328 -0.46 -16.71 21.71
N ALA A 329 -0.05 -17.88 22.16
CA ALA A 329 -0.01 -18.22 23.58
C ALA A 329 1.20 -17.61 24.32
N LEU A 330 2.25 -17.15 23.60
CA LEU A 330 3.49 -16.64 24.20
C LEU A 330 3.28 -15.31 24.97
N THR A 331 2.36 -14.47 24.54
CA THR A 331 2.15 -13.15 25.16
C THR A 331 0.71 -12.98 25.64
N GLU A 332 0.52 -12.33 26.78
CA GLU A 332 -0.81 -12.03 27.30
C GLU A 332 -1.63 -11.20 26.31
N THR A 333 -0.99 -10.25 25.67
CA THR A 333 -1.61 -9.36 24.67
C THR A 333 -2.21 -10.15 23.49
N TRP A 334 -1.57 -11.23 23.06
CA TRP A 334 -2.03 -12.03 21.92
C TRP A 334 -3.00 -13.14 22.30
N ARG A 335 -2.99 -13.58 23.58
CA ARG A 335 -3.89 -14.64 24.08
C ARG A 335 -5.35 -14.32 23.87
N ALA A 336 -5.74 -13.05 23.96
CA ALA A 336 -7.10 -12.61 23.73
C ALA A 336 -7.62 -12.96 22.32
N TYR A 337 -6.73 -13.16 21.34
CA TYR A 337 -7.06 -13.45 19.93
C TYR A 337 -6.98 -14.93 19.57
N LEU A 338 -6.61 -15.82 20.52
CA LEU A 338 -6.53 -17.27 20.30
C LEU A 338 -7.80 -17.89 19.68
N PRO A 339 -9.03 -17.48 20.04
CA PRO A 339 -10.23 -18.02 19.41
C PRO A 339 -10.31 -17.80 17.88
N TYR A 340 -9.61 -16.79 17.36
CA TYR A 340 -9.68 -16.38 15.96
C TYR A 340 -8.46 -16.85 15.13
N VAL A 341 -7.45 -17.44 15.75
CA VAL A 341 -6.17 -17.79 15.12
C VAL A 341 -6.33 -18.78 13.96
N TYR A 342 -7.37 -19.61 13.95
CA TYR A 342 -7.65 -20.54 12.85
C TYR A 342 -7.94 -19.82 11.52
N LEU A 343 -8.32 -18.55 11.57
CA LEU A 343 -8.55 -17.71 10.39
C LEU A 343 -7.25 -17.16 9.77
N LEU A 344 -6.15 -17.16 10.52
CA LEU A 344 -4.88 -16.57 10.07
C LEU A 344 -4.32 -17.24 8.80
N PRO A 345 -4.25 -18.57 8.67
CA PRO A 345 -3.84 -19.20 7.43
C PRO A 345 -4.71 -18.79 6.23
N ILE A 346 -6.02 -18.72 6.44
CA ILE A 346 -7.02 -18.38 5.41
C ILE A 346 -6.80 -16.95 4.91
N LEU A 347 -6.63 -16.00 5.83
CA LEU A 347 -6.36 -14.61 5.51
C LEU A 347 -5.01 -14.44 4.81
N THR A 348 -4.00 -15.23 5.20
CA THR A 348 -2.68 -15.27 4.58
C THR A 348 -2.76 -15.74 3.12
N PHE A 349 -3.55 -16.76 2.83
CA PHE A 349 -3.86 -17.20 1.46
C PHE A 349 -4.56 -16.11 0.66
N SER A 350 -5.59 -15.48 1.24
CA SER A 350 -6.34 -14.39 0.59
C SER A 350 -5.41 -13.26 0.16
N ASN A 351 -4.50 -12.82 1.05
CA ASN A 351 -3.49 -11.82 0.74
C ASN A 351 -2.52 -12.27 -0.36
N GLY A 352 -2.10 -13.53 -0.33
CA GLY A 352 -1.24 -14.11 -1.37
C GLY A 352 -1.87 -14.04 -2.75
N PHE A 353 -3.17 -14.32 -2.87
CA PHE A 353 -3.92 -14.23 -4.12
C PHE A 353 -4.03 -12.78 -4.61
N GLY A 354 -4.37 -11.85 -3.72
CA GLY A 354 -4.44 -10.42 -4.04
C GLY A 354 -3.12 -9.85 -4.55
N LEU A 355 -2.01 -10.17 -3.86
CA LEU A 355 -0.67 -9.73 -4.25
C LEU A 355 -0.23 -10.35 -5.59
N SER A 356 -0.59 -11.60 -5.86
CA SER A 356 -0.30 -12.28 -7.13
C SER A 356 -1.10 -11.67 -8.29
N ALA A 357 -2.37 -11.34 -8.08
CA ALA A 357 -3.19 -10.61 -9.04
C ALA A 357 -2.61 -9.21 -9.32
N GLY A 358 -2.14 -8.51 -8.28
CA GLY A 358 -1.43 -7.25 -8.40
C GLY A 358 -0.13 -7.36 -9.20
N ALA A 359 0.63 -8.44 -9.07
CA ALA A 359 1.83 -8.68 -9.87
C ALA A 359 1.50 -8.83 -11.36
N ILE A 360 0.39 -9.52 -11.71
CA ILE A 360 -0.09 -9.64 -13.10
C ILE A 360 -0.47 -8.25 -13.64
N ALA A 361 -1.21 -7.45 -12.88
CA ALA A 361 -1.60 -6.10 -13.26
C ALA A 361 -0.37 -5.19 -13.50
N ASN A 362 0.62 -5.25 -12.61
CA ASN A 362 1.85 -4.49 -12.73
C ASN A 362 2.69 -4.89 -13.97
N TYR A 363 2.74 -6.17 -14.29
CA TYR A 363 3.40 -6.67 -15.49
C TYR A 363 2.72 -6.16 -16.77
N GLU A 364 1.39 -6.28 -16.86
CA GLU A 364 0.62 -5.80 -18.01
C GLU A 364 0.73 -4.28 -18.14
N LEU A 365 0.76 -3.53 -17.03
CA LEU A 365 1.01 -2.09 -17.01
C LEU A 365 2.41 -1.75 -17.55
N ALA A 366 3.44 -2.48 -17.14
CA ALA A 366 4.80 -2.30 -17.62
C ALA A 366 4.91 -2.50 -19.15
N CYS A 367 4.07 -3.39 -19.68
CA CYS A 367 3.92 -3.63 -21.13
C CYS A 367 2.97 -2.63 -21.82
N GLY A 368 2.53 -1.54 -21.16
CA GLY A 368 1.61 -0.55 -21.73
C GLY A 368 0.18 -1.07 -21.99
N ARG A 369 -0.23 -2.12 -21.29
CA ARG A 369 -1.51 -2.83 -21.51
C ARG A 369 -2.47 -2.55 -20.35
N PHE A 370 -3.55 -1.84 -20.63
CA PHE A 370 -4.49 -1.37 -19.60
C PHE A 370 -5.69 -2.31 -19.39
N GLY A 371 -5.91 -3.34 -20.22
CA GLY A 371 -7.05 -4.25 -20.09
C GLY A 371 -7.10 -5.03 -18.78
N ALA A 372 -5.94 -5.49 -18.28
CA ALA A 372 -5.83 -6.14 -16.99
C ALA A 372 -6.19 -5.21 -15.83
N LEU A 373 -5.78 -3.93 -15.93
CA LEU A 373 -6.15 -2.92 -14.94
C LEU A 373 -7.66 -2.66 -14.95
N ALA A 374 -8.30 -2.57 -16.13
CA ALA A 374 -9.74 -2.40 -16.23
C ALA A 374 -10.50 -3.55 -15.59
N LEU A 375 -10.06 -4.80 -15.83
CA LEU A 375 -10.62 -5.99 -15.18
C LEU A 375 -10.45 -5.94 -13.65
N MET A 376 -9.27 -5.58 -13.17
CA MET A 376 -9.00 -5.42 -11.74
C MET A 376 -9.89 -4.34 -11.10
N VAL A 377 -10.10 -3.21 -11.78
CA VAL A 377 -11.02 -2.14 -11.35
C VAL A 377 -12.44 -2.66 -11.23
N LEU A 378 -12.95 -3.33 -12.28
CA LEU A 378 -14.31 -3.87 -12.27
C LEU A 378 -14.53 -4.87 -11.13
N LEU A 379 -13.59 -5.79 -10.93
CA LEU A 379 -13.69 -6.79 -9.86
C LEU A 379 -13.61 -6.15 -8.46
N ASN A 380 -12.74 -5.16 -8.25
CA ASN A 380 -12.69 -4.44 -6.97
C ASN A 380 -13.96 -3.63 -6.69
N LEU A 381 -14.55 -2.99 -7.71
CA LEU A 381 -15.83 -2.30 -7.58
C LEU A 381 -16.98 -3.29 -7.29
N ALA A 382 -17.01 -4.44 -7.97
CA ALA A 382 -17.98 -5.48 -7.71
C ALA A 382 -17.86 -6.04 -6.28
N TYR A 383 -16.63 -6.25 -5.79
CA TYR A 383 -16.38 -6.67 -4.41
C TYR A 383 -16.83 -5.61 -3.40
N ALA A 384 -16.50 -4.34 -3.61
CA ALA A 384 -16.93 -3.25 -2.74
C ALA A 384 -18.47 -3.11 -2.72
N ALA A 385 -19.12 -3.21 -3.89
CA ALA A 385 -20.58 -3.20 -4.00
C ALA A 385 -21.21 -4.38 -3.27
N LEU A 386 -20.67 -5.59 -3.45
CA LEU A 386 -21.13 -6.79 -2.78
C LEU A 386 -20.96 -6.67 -1.26
N LEU A 387 -19.83 -6.16 -0.79
CA LEU A 387 -19.57 -5.94 0.61
C LEU A 387 -20.57 -4.93 1.22
N ILE A 388 -20.83 -3.81 0.54
CA ILE A 388 -21.80 -2.80 0.96
C ILE A 388 -23.22 -3.39 0.95
N ALA A 389 -23.61 -4.12 -0.09
CA ALA A 389 -24.90 -4.76 -0.20
C ALA A 389 -25.16 -5.74 0.95
N PHE A 390 -24.21 -6.64 1.21
CA PHE A 390 -24.34 -7.61 2.31
C PHE A 390 -24.33 -6.97 3.69
N THR A 391 -23.60 -5.87 3.90
CA THR A 391 -23.49 -5.21 5.21
C THR A 391 -24.52 -4.11 5.42
N GLY A 392 -25.06 -3.57 4.36
CA GLY A 392 -26.08 -2.50 4.37
C GLY A 392 -27.45 -2.94 3.88
N TYR A 393 -27.78 -4.25 3.98
CA TYR A 393 -29.03 -4.80 3.45
C TYR A 393 -30.29 -4.06 3.96
N GLU A 394 -30.23 -3.49 5.17
CA GLU A 394 -31.33 -2.69 5.71
C GLU A 394 -31.62 -1.43 4.89
N ALA A 395 -30.61 -0.87 4.20
CA ALA A 395 -30.79 0.28 3.32
C ALA A 395 -31.59 -0.09 2.05
N PHE A 396 -31.70 -1.37 1.74
CA PHE A 396 -32.51 -1.87 0.61
C PHE A 396 -33.96 -2.18 0.99
N ARG A 397 -34.34 -2.08 2.28
CA ARG A 397 -35.75 -2.19 2.69
C ARG A 397 -36.57 -1.09 2.02
N GLY A 398 -37.57 -1.51 1.25
CA GLY A 398 -38.41 -0.60 0.45
C GLY A 398 -37.88 -0.29 -0.96
N LEU A 399 -36.65 -0.70 -1.29
CA LEU A 399 -36.09 -0.60 -2.66
C LEU A 399 -36.03 -1.97 -3.36
N ALA A 400 -35.97 -3.05 -2.60
CA ALA A 400 -35.94 -4.42 -3.09
C ALA A 400 -37.07 -5.26 -2.45
N PRO A 401 -37.48 -6.37 -3.08
CA PRO A 401 -38.47 -7.29 -2.50
C PRO A 401 -38.02 -7.77 -1.11
N ASP A 402 -38.94 -7.78 -0.14
CA ASP A 402 -38.64 -8.18 1.26
C ASP A 402 -37.99 -9.55 1.33
N ALA A 403 -38.44 -10.51 0.51
CA ALA A 403 -37.84 -11.84 0.40
C ALA A 403 -36.34 -11.82 0.06
N LEU A 404 -35.89 -10.87 -0.78
CA LEU A 404 -34.46 -10.70 -1.11
C LEU A 404 -33.70 -10.09 0.07
N VAL A 405 -34.29 -9.10 0.73
CA VAL A 405 -33.71 -8.47 1.93
C VAL A 405 -33.60 -9.46 3.08
N ASP A 406 -34.61 -10.27 3.31
CA ASP A 406 -34.64 -11.33 4.34
C ASP A 406 -33.64 -12.45 4.01
N TRP A 407 -33.51 -12.81 2.73
CA TRP A 407 -32.47 -13.75 2.27
C TRP A 407 -31.06 -13.19 2.50
N MET A 408 -30.82 -11.93 2.15
CA MET A 408 -29.55 -11.25 2.44
C MET A 408 -29.28 -11.19 3.96
N ALA A 409 -30.31 -10.91 4.76
CA ALA A 409 -30.22 -10.92 6.21
C ALA A 409 -29.90 -12.31 6.78
N SER A 410 -30.45 -13.37 6.19
CA SER A 410 -30.16 -14.76 6.62
C SER A 410 -28.75 -15.23 6.30
N LEU A 411 -28.17 -14.72 5.21
CA LEU A 411 -26.77 -14.97 4.85
C LEU A 411 -25.80 -14.10 5.68
N TYR A 412 -26.29 -13.00 6.20
CA TYR A 412 -25.49 -12.06 6.97
C TYR A 412 -25.36 -12.50 8.43
N VAL A 413 -24.39 -13.35 8.67
CA VAL A 413 -23.88 -13.55 10.03
C VAL A 413 -22.68 -12.63 10.18
N ALA A 414 -22.85 -11.55 10.99
CA ALA A 414 -21.78 -10.60 11.29
C ALA A 414 -20.68 -11.25 12.15
N ARG A 415 -19.93 -12.16 11.54
CA ARG A 415 -18.80 -12.87 12.16
C ARG A 415 -17.54 -12.65 11.32
N LEU A 416 -16.43 -12.50 12.01
CA LEU A 416 -15.11 -12.37 11.38
C LEU A 416 -14.83 -13.50 10.38
N SER A 417 -15.22 -14.73 10.71
CA SER A 417 -15.05 -15.89 9.82
C SER A 417 -15.73 -15.69 8.47
N THR A 418 -16.98 -15.23 8.42
CA THR A 418 -17.74 -15.02 7.18
C THR A 418 -17.03 -14.00 6.27
N LEU A 419 -16.57 -12.90 6.85
CA LEU A 419 -15.88 -11.85 6.09
C LEU A 419 -14.51 -12.33 5.58
N VAL A 420 -13.78 -13.12 6.35
CA VAL A 420 -12.50 -13.71 5.93
C VAL A 420 -12.70 -14.71 4.78
N TYR A 421 -13.73 -15.57 4.85
CA TYR A 421 -14.05 -16.48 3.74
C TYR A 421 -14.48 -15.74 2.48
N LEU A 422 -15.24 -14.64 2.62
CA LEU A 422 -15.61 -13.78 1.49
C LEU A 422 -14.36 -13.16 0.84
N SER A 423 -13.41 -12.67 1.64
CA SER A 423 -12.14 -12.15 1.14
C SER A 423 -11.32 -13.21 0.42
N LEU A 424 -11.31 -14.46 0.91
CA LEU A 424 -10.64 -15.58 0.26
C LEU A 424 -11.27 -15.90 -1.08
N ALA A 425 -12.61 -16.01 -1.14
CA ALA A 425 -13.34 -16.28 -2.37
C ALA A 425 -13.09 -15.19 -3.42
N PHE A 426 -13.10 -13.92 -2.99
CA PHE A 426 -12.78 -12.80 -3.86
C PHE A 426 -11.32 -12.85 -4.36
N GLY A 427 -10.35 -13.12 -3.49
CA GLY A 427 -8.94 -13.25 -3.85
C GLY A 427 -8.71 -14.33 -4.90
N LEU A 428 -9.35 -15.49 -4.74
CA LEU A 428 -9.34 -16.59 -5.72
C LEU A 428 -9.96 -16.18 -7.07
N LEU A 429 -11.12 -15.53 -7.04
CA LEU A 429 -11.80 -15.03 -8.23
C LEU A 429 -10.92 -14.01 -8.96
N LEU A 430 -10.37 -13.06 -8.24
CA LEU A 430 -9.50 -12.01 -8.78
C LEU A 430 -8.27 -12.61 -9.47
N LEU A 431 -7.56 -13.51 -8.79
CA LEU A 431 -6.39 -14.16 -9.36
C LEU A 431 -6.74 -15.01 -10.59
N SER A 432 -7.82 -15.79 -10.51
CA SER A 432 -8.26 -16.66 -11.62
C SER A 432 -8.65 -15.84 -12.85
N ALA A 433 -9.39 -14.75 -12.66
CA ALA A 433 -9.78 -13.85 -13.75
C ALA A 433 -8.57 -13.16 -14.37
N MET A 434 -7.63 -12.67 -13.56
CA MET A 434 -6.41 -12.02 -14.03
C MET A 434 -5.49 -13.01 -14.78
N ALA A 435 -5.35 -14.22 -14.28
CA ALA A 435 -4.57 -15.28 -14.93
C ALA A 435 -5.21 -15.71 -16.27
N ALA A 436 -6.52 -15.92 -16.30
CA ALA A 436 -7.25 -16.24 -17.52
C ALA A 436 -7.12 -15.13 -18.56
N PHE A 437 -7.25 -13.86 -18.16
CA PHE A 437 -7.05 -12.72 -19.05
C PHE A 437 -5.63 -12.69 -19.65
N ALA A 438 -4.61 -12.91 -18.85
CA ALA A 438 -3.21 -12.96 -19.31
C ALA A 438 -2.95 -14.13 -20.25
N LEU A 439 -3.61 -15.29 -20.06
CA LEU A 439 -3.50 -16.49 -20.89
C LEU A 439 -4.29 -16.38 -22.21
N CYS A 440 -5.55 -15.93 -22.19
CA CYS A 440 -6.38 -15.79 -23.39
C CYS A 440 -5.75 -14.88 -24.44
N ARG A 441 -5.09 -13.82 -24.01
CA ARG A 441 -4.39 -12.90 -24.89
C ARG A 441 -3.16 -13.51 -25.58
N THR A 442 -2.65 -14.64 -25.05
CA THR A 442 -1.56 -15.41 -25.68
C THR A 442 -2.01 -16.11 -26.94
N ASN A 443 -3.21 -16.67 -26.91
CA ASN A 443 -3.71 -17.47 -28.01
C ASN A 443 -4.10 -16.58 -29.21
N SER A 444 -4.61 -15.37 -28.97
CA SER A 444 -5.01 -14.45 -30.04
C SER A 444 -3.84 -13.84 -30.86
N ARG A 445 -2.58 -14.01 -30.39
CA ARG A 445 -1.39 -13.56 -31.11
C ARG A 445 -0.62 -14.68 -31.82
N ARG A 446 -1.02 -15.95 -31.60
CA ARG A 446 -0.44 -17.13 -32.25
C ARG A 446 -1.25 -17.62 -33.45
N GLY A 447 -2.49 -17.18 -33.62
CA GLY A 447 -3.34 -17.33 -34.81
C GLY A 447 -3.33 -16.04 -35.63
#